data_97988fa0ab2392db301422896ffa8341
#
_entry.id   97988fa0ab2392db301422896ffa8341
#
_cell.length_a   1.000
_cell.length_b   1.000
_cell.length_c   1.000
_cell.angle_alpha   90.00
_cell.angle_beta   90.00
_cell.angle_gamma   90.00
#
_symmetry.space_group_name_H-M   'P 1'
#
loop_
_entity.id
_entity.type
_entity.pdbx_description
1 polymer ?
#
loop_
_entity_poly.entity_id
_entity_poly.type
_entity_poly.pdbx_seq_one_letter_code
_entity_poly.pdbx_strand_id
1 'polypeptide(L)'
;MQDRDRPTTAAPIDLGQVAAIIPVRGLERAKTRLGEALDPEERHALVEGLLRRTIRAAVATPGIRAVAVVSPDPEALALAADAGAVTLPQGGGGLNEGLADGRAWAREMGAAALLVIPADLPAIRTSELRRILEAARDHLAASVADTGAAGTAVTALVVLVPDRAREGTNLLLVAPPGAIPFRFGPGSRAAHAAAASRGGAVYLELAGPLSLDLDTPDDLLAAEAIGLGGPVVGQP
;
A
#
# COMPACT_ATOMS: atom_id res chain seq x y z
N MET A 1 -32.67 -3.85 -35.81
CA MET A 1 -32.61 -2.64 -34.97
C MET A 1 -32.94 -3.05 -33.53
N GLN A 2 -32.04 -2.75 -32.59
CA GLN A 2 -32.05 -3.06 -31.15
C GLN A 2 -31.41 -4.39 -30.74
N ASP A 3 -30.07 -4.38 -30.67
CA ASP A 3 -29.33 -5.19 -29.74
C ASP A 3 -28.35 -4.25 -29.00
N ARG A 4 -28.89 -3.40 -28.16
CA ARG A 4 -28.16 -2.48 -27.27
C ARG A 4 -28.85 -2.54 -25.91
N ASP A 5 -28.52 -3.57 -25.10
CA ASP A 5 -28.64 -3.57 -23.64
C ASP A 5 -28.37 -4.99 -23.09
N ARG A 6 -27.21 -5.56 -23.44
CA ARG A 6 -26.67 -6.58 -22.55
C ARG A 6 -25.86 -5.83 -21.48
N PRO A 7 -26.23 -5.94 -20.20
CA PRO A 7 -25.38 -5.43 -19.15
C PRO A 7 -24.03 -6.12 -19.32
N THR A 8 -22.97 -5.33 -19.52
CA THR A 8 -21.60 -5.82 -19.56
C THR A 8 -21.33 -6.44 -18.19
N THR A 9 -21.35 -7.76 -18.13
CA THR A 9 -21.01 -8.49 -16.92
C THR A 9 -19.56 -8.11 -16.60
N ALA A 10 -19.36 -7.30 -15.56
CA ALA A 10 -18.03 -6.90 -15.15
C ALA A 10 -17.19 -8.16 -14.89
N ALA A 11 -15.98 -8.20 -15.43
CA ALA A 11 -15.08 -9.31 -15.21
C ALA A 11 -14.80 -9.48 -13.70
N PRO A 12 -14.69 -10.70 -13.20
CA PRO A 12 -14.37 -10.95 -11.79
C PRO A 12 -13.04 -10.29 -11.43
N ILE A 13 -12.93 -9.76 -10.21
CA ILE A 13 -11.70 -9.14 -9.71
C ILE A 13 -10.62 -10.22 -9.57
N ASP A 14 -9.52 -10.08 -10.31
CA ASP A 14 -8.36 -10.97 -10.23
C ASP A 14 -7.26 -10.37 -9.32
N LEU A 15 -7.15 -10.89 -8.10
CA LEU A 15 -6.09 -10.52 -7.16
C LEU A 15 -4.77 -11.27 -7.39
N GLY A 16 -4.62 -12.00 -8.50
CA GLY A 16 -3.36 -12.59 -8.94
C GLY A 16 -2.44 -11.63 -9.69
N GLN A 17 -2.92 -10.41 -10.02
CA GLN A 17 -2.19 -9.40 -10.77
C GLN A 17 -2.19 -8.05 -10.07
N VAL A 18 -1.57 -8.02 -8.89
CA VAL A 18 -1.44 -6.80 -8.08
C VAL A 18 -0.19 -6.02 -8.50
N ALA A 19 -0.32 -4.72 -8.73
CA ALA A 19 0.81 -3.80 -8.76
C ALA A 19 0.94 -3.14 -7.37
N ALA A 20 2.16 -3.06 -6.83
CA ALA A 20 2.43 -2.35 -5.59
C ALA A 20 3.10 -1.00 -5.86
N ILE A 21 2.70 0.03 -5.13
CA ILE A 21 3.31 1.36 -5.15
C ILE A 21 3.80 1.70 -3.77
N ILE A 22 5.06 2.13 -3.69
CA ILE A 22 5.71 2.58 -2.47
C ILE A 22 6.02 4.07 -2.64
N PRO A 23 5.23 4.98 -2.04
CA PRO A 23 5.50 6.40 -2.11
C PRO A 23 6.60 6.78 -1.12
N VAL A 24 7.59 7.58 -1.57
CA VAL A 24 8.68 8.08 -0.74
C VAL A 24 8.89 9.56 -1.03
N ARG A 25 8.83 10.42 0.00
CA ARG A 25 9.02 11.87 -0.16
C ARG A 25 10.47 12.29 -0.29
N GLY A 26 11.38 11.52 0.32
CA GLY A 26 12.82 11.76 0.36
C GLY A 26 13.43 11.12 1.60
N LEU A 27 14.71 10.74 1.52
CA LEU A 27 15.40 10.03 2.60
C LEU A 27 15.88 11.01 3.69
N GLU A 28 16.48 12.13 3.31
CA GLU A 28 17.08 13.10 4.24
C GLU A 28 16.06 13.76 5.18
N ARG A 29 14.88 14.11 4.66
CA ARG A 29 13.84 14.85 5.39
C ARG A 29 12.80 13.96 6.04
N ALA A 30 12.95 12.64 5.92
CA ALA A 30 12.04 11.71 6.53
C ALA A 30 12.25 11.65 8.06
N LYS A 31 11.15 11.41 8.78
CA LYS A 31 11.19 11.08 10.22
C LYS A 31 11.86 12.13 11.11
N THR A 32 11.68 13.41 10.83
CA THR A 32 12.26 14.51 11.64
C THR A 32 11.88 14.45 13.11
N ARG A 33 10.73 13.86 13.45
CA ARG A 33 10.28 13.64 14.83
C ARG A 33 11.12 12.62 15.59
N LEU A 34 11.87 11.75 14.89
CA LEU A 34 12.84 10.83 15.50
C LEU A 34 14.15 11.53 15.85
N GLY A 35 14.34 12.83 15.54
CA GLY A 35 15.56 13.58 15.81
C GLY A 35 15.91 13.74 17.29
N GLU A 36 15.00 13.43 18.22
CA GLU A 36 15.26 13.36 19.65
C GLU A 36 15.92 12.04 20.06
N ALA A 37 15.73 10.97 19.28
CA ALA A 37 16.23 9.63 19.58
C ALA A 37 17.36 9.16 18.65
N LEU A 38 17.45 9.71 17.44
CA LEU A 38 18.41 9.30 16.40
C LEU A 38 19.11 10.52 15.82
N ASP A 39 20.42 10.40 15.62
CA ASP A 39 21.17 11.40 14.87
C ASP A 39 20.80 11.38 13.36
N PRO A 40 21.25 12.36 12.55
CA PRO A 40 20.90 12.42 11.13
C PRO A 40 21.34 11.19 10.33
N GLU A 41 22.49 10.60 10.62
CA GLU A 41 23.02 9.45 9.90
C GLU A 41 22.24 8.17 10.28
N GLU A 42 21.98 7.98 11.57
CA GLU A 42 21.15 6.87 12.06
C GLU A 42 19.74 6.92 11.49
N ARG A 43 19.15 8.12 11.43
CA ARG A 43 17.80 8.31 10.85
C ARG A 43 17.78 8.02 9.35
N HIS A 44 18.79 8.49 8.61
CA HIS A 44 18.93 8.18 7.18
C HIS A 44 19.07 6.67 6.96
N ALA A 45 19.95 6.01 7.69
CA ALA A 45 20.14 4.55 7.60
C ALA A 45 18.86 3.78 7.96
N LEU A 46 18.09 4.24 8.94
CA LEU A 46 16.81 3.64 9.30
C LEU A 46 15.81 3.73 8.13
N VAL A 47 15.66 4.92 7.55
CA VAL A 47 14.70 5.15 6.44
C VAL A 47 15.10 4.35 5.21
N GLU A 48 16.38 4.33 4.85
CA GLU A 48 16.93 3.49 3.78
C GLU A 48 16.64 2.01 4.03
N GLY A 49 16.93 1.53 5.22
CA GLY A 49 16.70 0.13 5.60
C GLY A 49 15.23 -0.28 5.53
N LEU A 50 14.33 0.60 5.98
CA LEU A 50 12.87 0.39 5.90
C LEU A 50 12.40 0.34 4.43
N LEU A 51 12.87 1.26 3.60
CA LEU A 51 12.54 1.27 2.17
C LEU A 51 13.02 -0.01 1.47
N ARG A 52 14.27 -0.41 1.67
CA ARG A 52 14.82 -1.67 1.13
C ARG A 52 14.01 -2.89 1.59
N ARG A 53 13.65 -2.94 2.87
CA ARG A 53 12.83 -4.02 3.43
C ARG A 53 11.46 -4.06 2.78
N THR A 54 10.81 -2.91 2.63
CA THR A 54 9.48 -2.79 2.01
C THR A 54 9.50 -3.27 0.56
N ILE A 55 10.47 -2.83 -0.23
CA ILE A 55 10.62 -3.25 -1.63
C ILE A 55 10.85 -4.77 -1.70
N ARG A 56 11.80 -5.31 -0.94
CA ARG A 56 12.10 -6.75 -0.93
C ARG A 56 10.88 -7.59 -0.52
N ALA A 57 10.15 -7.15 0.51
CA ALA A 57 8.93 -7.84 0.94
C ALA A 57 7.88 -7.85 -0.16
N ALA A 58 7.66 -6.73 -0.84
CA ALA A 58 6.70 -6.61 -1.92
C ALA A 58 7.11 -7.45 -3.14
N VAL A 59 8.36 -7.35 -3.59
CA VAL A 59 8.90 -8.13 -4.73
C VAL A 59 8.81 -9.63 -4.48
N ALA A 60 9.06 -10.08 -3.24
CA ALA A 60 9.01 -11.50 -2.88
C ALA A 60 7.59 -12.02 -2.60
N THR A 61 6.56 -11.18 -2.63
CA THR A 61 5.19 -11.59 -2.29
C THR A 61 4.47 -12.19 -3.50
N PRO A 62 4.06 -13.48 -3.46
CA PRO A 62 3.27 -14.09 -4.52
C PRO A 62 1.94 -13.35 -4.74
N GLY A 63 1.64 -13.02 -6.00
CA GLY A 63 0.46 -12.24 -6.39
C GLY A 63 0.77 -10.76 -6.61
N ILE A 64 1.89 -10.23 -6.13
CA ILE A 64 2.42 -8.92 -6.52
C ILE A 64 3.29 -9.12 -7.75
N ARG A 65 2.82 -8.62 -8.90
CA ARG A 65 3.47 -8.81 -10.20
C ARG A 65 4.57 -7.79 -10.45
N ALA A 66 4.39 -6.58 -9.97
CA ALA A 66 5.33 -5.49 -10.16
C ALA A 66 5.28 -4.53 -8.97
N VAL A 67 6.43 -3.94 -8.65
CA VAL A 67 6.60 -2.98 -7.57
C VAL A 67 7.19 -1.70 -8.16
N ALA A 68 6.59 -0.56 -7.86
CA ALA A 68 7.15 0.75 -8.22
C ALA A 68 7.35 1.62 -6.98
N VAL A 69 8.43 2.39 -6.99
CA VAL A 69 8.68 3.46 -6.04
C VAL A 69 8.44 4.79 -6.72
N VAL A 70 7.57 5.61 -6.14
CA VAL A 70 7.27 6.97 -6.59
C VAL A 70 7.96 7.94 -5.67
N SER A 71 8.87 8.75 -6.20
CA SER A 71 9.64 9.70 -5.39
C SER A 71 10.15 10.89 -6.21
N PRO A 72 10.24 12.10 -5.62
CA PRO A 72 11.01 13.20 -6.17
C PRO A 72 12.50 13.10 -5.87
N ASP A 73 12.93 12.16 -5.02
CA ASP A 73 14.29 12.01 -4.53
C ASP A 73 15.07 11.00 -5.39
N PRO A 74 16.13 11.45 -6.10
CA PRO A 74 16.94 10.58 -6.93
C PRO A 74 17.64 9.46 -6.16
N GLU A 75 18.01 9.68 -4.90
CA GLU A 75 18.65 8.67 -4.05
C GLU A 75 17.68 7.55 -3.72
N ALA A 76 16.44 7.88 -3.32
CA ALA A 76 15.38 6.90 -3.10
C ALA A 76 15.07 6.08 -4.37
N LEU A 77 15.09 6.73 -5.55
CA LEU A 77 14.89 6.05 -6.82
C LEU A 77 16.06 5.12 -7.18
N ALA A 78 17.32 5.54 -6.96
CA ALA A 78 18.48 4.68 -7.18
C ALA A 78 18.43 3.43 -6.30
N LEU A 79 18.12 3.61 -5.01
CA LEU A 79 17.93 2.52 -4.07
C LEU A 79 16.79 1.57 -4.49
N ALA A 80 15.72 2.13 -5.04
CA ALA A 80 14.59 1.35 -5.53
C ALA A 80 14.98 0.48 -6.74
N ALA A 81 15.72 1.04 -7.70
CA ALA A 81 16.23 0.31 -8.85
C ALA A 81 17.15 -0.85 -8.42
N ASP A 82 18.08 -0.61 -7.50
CA ASP A 82 18.98 -1.63 -6.94
C ASP A 82 18.22 -2.75 -6.23
N ALA A 83 17.08 -2.44 -5.62
CA ALA A 83 16.22 -3.41 -4.95
C ALA A 83 15.22 -4.12 -5.89
N GLY A 84 15.26 -3.84 -7.21
CA GLY A 84 14.44 -4.49 -8.21
C GLY A 84 13.05 -3.90 -8.43
N ALA A 85 12.81 -2.66 -7.96
CA ALA A 85 11.58 -1.95 -8.21
C ALA A 85 11.67 -1.04 -9.46
N VAL A 86 10.53 -0.77 -10.08
CA VAL A 86 10.39 0.26 -11.11
C VAL A 86 10.47 1.64 -10.44
N THR A 87 11.15 2.58 -11.06
CA THR A 87 11.29 3.94 -10.56
C THR A 87 10.34 4.88 -11.29
N LEU A 88 9.55 5.63 -10.54
CA LEU A 88 8.64 6.64 -11.05
C LEU A 88 9.04 8.01 -10.49
N PRO A 89 9.83 8.80 -11.22
CA PRO A 89 10.19 10.14 -10.78
C PRO A 89 8.96 11.04 -10.67
N GLN A 90 8.78 11.67 -9.51
CA GLN A 90 7.71 12.64 -9.27
C GLN A 90 8.23 14.05 -9.46
N GLY A 91 7.66 14.81 -10.39
CA GLY A 91 8.11 16.17 -10.72
C GLY A 91 7.68 17.25 -9.72
N GLY A 92 6.89 16.92 -8.72
CA GLY A 92 6.34 17.83 -7.72
C GLY A 92 5.00 17.34 -7.18
N GLY A 93 4.33 18.18 -6.41
CA GLY A 93 3.03 17.84 -5.82
C GLY A 93 3.13 17.06 -4.51
N GLY A 94 1.99 16.60 -4.03
CA GLY A 94 1.87 15.89 -2.76
C GLY A 94 1.81 14.38 -2.93
N LEU A 95 1.66 13.68 -1.79
CA LEU A 95 1.55 12.23 -1.74
C LEU A 95 0.47 11.68 -2.69
N ASN A 96 -0.73 12.26 -2.67
CA ASN A 96 -1.85 11.77 -3.47
C ASN A 96 -1.63 11.96 -4.99
N GLU A 97 -0.85 12.96 -5.41
CA GLU A 97 -0.47 13.17 -6.81
C GLU A 97 0.54 12.11 -7.25
N GLY A 98 1.60 11.87 -6.48
CA GLY A 98 2.53 10.77 -6.77
C GLY A 98 1.84 9.40 -6.82
N LEU A 99 0.86 9.16 -5.95
CA LEU A 99 0.05 7.94 -6.01
C LEU A 99 -0.84 7.89 -7.26
N ALA A 100 -1.28 9.04 -7.80
CA ALA A 100 -2.02 9.07 -9.07
C ALA A 100 -1.12 8.69 -10.25
N ASP A 101 0.15 9.12 -10.27
CA ASP A 101 1.15 8.71 -11.26
C ASP A 101 1.39 7.20 -11.20
N GLY A 102 1.59 6.66 -10.00
CA GLY A 102 1.71 5.23 -9.77
C GLY A 102 0.47 4.44 -10.21
N ARG A 103 -0.74 4.99 -10.00
CA ARG A 103 -1.99 4.39 -10.50
C ARG A 103 -2.03 4.35 -12.03
N ALA A 104 -1.58 5.42 -12.70
CA ALA A 104 -1.50 5.46 -14.15
C ALA A 104 -0.58 4.35 -14.66
N TRP A 105 0.61 4.24 -14.11
CA TRP A 105 1.56 3.16 -14.40
C TRP A 105 0.95 1.77 -14.19
N ALA A 106 0.27 1.53 -13.06
CA ALA A 106 -0.35 0.24 -12.77
C ALA A 106 -1.43 -0.14 -13.81
N ARG A 107 -2.20 0.85 -14.28
CA ARG A 107 -3.21 0.65 -15.33
C ARG A 107 -2.57 0.34 -16.68
N GLU A 108 -1.50 1.04 -17.05
CA GLU A 108 -0.75 0.79 -18.29
C GLU A 108 -0.16 -0.63 -18.33
N MET A 109 0.25 -1.14 -17.17
CA MET A 109 0.70 -2.53 -17.02
C MET A 109 -0.44 -3.56 -17.00
N GLY A 110 -1.69 -3.14 -17.04
CA GLY A 110 -2.85 -4.03 -16.98
C GLY A 110 -3.05 -4.67 -15.61
N ALA A 111 -2.60 -4.03 -14.52
CA ALA A 111 -2.82 -4.54 -13.18
C ALA A 111 -4.32 -4.58 -12.83
N ALA A 112 -4.77 -5.70 -12.27
CA ALA A 112 -6.15 -5.88 -11.83
C ALA A 112 -6.42 -5.23 -10.46
N ALA A 113 -5.38 -5.05 -9.66
CA ALA A 113 -5.44 -4.38 -8.37
C ALA A 113 -4.18 -3.56 -8.10
N LEU A 114 -4.31 -2.58 -7.22
CA LEU A 114 -3.23 -1.70 -6.79
C LEU A 114 -3.10 -1.72 -5.28
N LEU A 115 -1.88 -1.98 -4.79
CA LEU A 115 -1.53 -1.99 -3.38
C LEU A 115 -0.60 -0.82 -3.07
N VAL A 116 -1.03 0.11 -2.23
CA VAL A 116 -0.20 1.20 -1.71
C VAL A 116 0.43 0.76 -0.39
N ILE A 117 1.75 0.81 -0.30
CA ILE A 117 2.54 0.39 0.85
C ILE A 117 3.47 1.54 1.25
N PRO A 118 3.26 2.24 2.37
CA PRO A 118 4.23 3.19 2.90
C PRO A 118 5.57 2.50 3.23
N ALA A 119 6.66 3.27 3.14
CA ALA A 119 8.00 2.73 3.38
C ALA A 119 8.41 2.66 4.87
N ASP A 120 7.52 3.00 5.79
CA ASP A 120 7.82 3.21 7.20
C ASP A 120 7.18 2.19 8.16
N LEU A 121 6.75 1.05 7.62
CA LEU A 121 6.14 -0.02 8.40
C LEU A 121 7.21 -1.01 8.90
N PRO A 122 7.59 -1.02 10.18
CA PRO A 122 8.66 -1.87 10.70
C PRO A 122 8.32 -3.36 10.62
N ALA A 123 7.04 -3.70 10.69
CA ALA A 123 6.54 -5.08 10.62
C ALA A 123 6.38 -5.60 9.19
N ILE A 124 6.75 -4.82 8.17
CA ILE A 124 6.57 -5.25 6.77
C ILE A 124 7.39 -6.50 6.44
N ARG A 125 6.69 -7.53 5.98
CA ARG A 125 7.26 -8.84 5.59
C ARG A 125 6.38 -9.46 4.50
N THR A 126 6.96 -10.34 3.70
CA THR A 126 6.23 -11.15 2.70
C THR A 126 5.02 -11.87 3.30
N SER A 127 5.15 -12.43 4.52
CA SER A 127 4.06 -13.11 5.21
C SER A 127 2.87 -12.20 5.51
N GLU A 128 3.12 -10.95 5.92
CA GLU A 128 2.07 -9.98 6.20
C GLU A 128 1.36 -9.52 4.92
N LEU A 129 2.11 -9.22 3.86
CA LEU A 129 1.53 -8.87 2.57
C LEU A 129 0.71 -10.02 1.99
N ARG A 130 1.20 -11.26 2.09
CA ARG A 130 0.47 -12.45 1.69
C ARG A 130 -0.84 -12.60 2.47
N ARG A 131 -0.81 -12.41 3.80
CA ARG A 131 -2.00 -12.45 4.67
C ARG A 131 -3.06 -11.43 4.21
N ILE A 132 -2.64 -10.21 3.83
CA ILE A 132 -3.55 -9.18 3.32
C ILE A 132 -4.21 -9.64 2.01
N LEU A 133 -3.43 -10.19 1.07
CA LEU A 133 -3.94 -10.66 -0.22
C LEU A 133 -4.85 -11.89 -0.06
N GLU A 134 -4.55 -12.80 0.86
CA GLU A 134 -5.37 -13.98 1.17
C GLU A 134 -6.71 -13.52 1.78
N ALA A 135 -6.69 -12.66 2.81
CA ALA A 135 -7.89 -12.12 3.41
C ALA A 135 -8.76 -11.34 2.41
N ALA A 136 -8.15 -10.63 1.48
CA ALA A 136 -8.85 -9.95 0.39
C ALA A 136 -9.57 -10.92 -0.54
N ARG A 137 -8.92 -12.03 -0.91
CA ARG A 137 -9.52 -13.09 -1.74
C ARG A 137 -10.68 -13.78 -1.04
N ASP A 138 -10.48 -14.15 0.23
CA ASP A 138 -11.50 -14.84 1.03
C ASP A 138 -12.72 -13.95 1.22
N HIS A 139 -12.52 -12.68 1.53
CA HIS A 139 -13.60 -11.71 1.71
C HIS A 139 -14.36 -11.47 0.40
N LEU A 140 -13.65 -11.37 -0.73
CA LEU A 140 -14.26 -11.24 -2.05
C LEU A 140 -15.09 -12.48 -2.39
N ALA A 141 -14.56 -13.68 -2.16
CA ALA A 141 -15.25 -14.93 -2.42
C ALA A 141 -16.53 -15.06 -1.57
N ALA A 142 -16.47 -14.70 -0.28
CA ALA A 142 -17.63 -14.67 0.60
C ALA A 142 -18.69 -13.67 0.12
N SER A 143 -18.28 -12.45 -0.28
CA SER A 143 -19.18 -11.43 -0.78
C SER A 143 -19.87 -11.82 -2.08
N VAL A 144 -19.20 -12.59 -2.94
CA VAL A 144 -19.80 -13.15 -4.18
C VAL A 144 -20.82 -14.25 -3.84
N ALA A 145 -20.51 -15.10 -2.84
CA ALA A 145 -21.41 -16.17 -2.41
C ALA A 145 -22.71 -15.61 -1.80
N ASP A 146 -22.64 -14.56 -1.00
CA ASP A 146 -23.77 -13.93 -0.34
C ASP A 146 -24.74 -13.23 -1.31
N THR A 147 -24.25 -12.78 -2.47
CA THR A 147 -25.11 -12.12 -3.48
C THR A 147 -26.07 -13.06 -4.20
N GLY A 148 -25.93 -14.38 -4.06
CA GLY A 148 -26.85 -15.42 -4.56
C GLY A 148 -27.15 -15.34 -6.06
N ALA A 149 -28.12 -16.13 -6.54
CA ALA A 149 -28.54 -16.20 -7.94
C ALA A 149 -29.22 -14.90 -8.48
N ALA A 150 -29.43 -13.89 -7.65
CA ALA A 150 -29.91 -12.55 -8.04
C ALA A 150 -28.76 -11.56 -8.34
N GLY A 151 -27.54 -12.02 -8.29
CA GLY A 151 -26.20 -11.57 -8.51
C GLY A 151 -25.96 -10.14 -9.00
N THR A 152 -25.78 -9.20 -8.08
CA THR A 152 -24.99 -8.00 -8.42
C THR A 152 -23.51 -8.42 -8.36
N ALA A 153 -22.83 -8.49 -9.50
CA ALA A 153 -21.41 -8.83 -9.54
C ALA A 153 -20.60 -7.84 -8.68
N VAL A 154 -19.74 -8.35 -7.81
CA VAL A 154 -18.78 -7.50 -7.08
C VAL A 154 -17.80 -6.90 -8.09
N THR A 155 -17.89 -5.60 -8.29
CA THR A 155 -17.10 -4.87 -9.31
C THR A 155 -15.94 -4.10 -8.73
N ALA A 156 -15.89 -3.94 -7.40
CA ALA A 156 -14.84 -3.22 -6.72
C ALA A 156 -14.59 -3.77 -5.31
N LEU A 157 -13.32 -3.77 -4.89
CA LEU A 157 -12.86 -4.15 -3.56
C LEU A 157 -11.90 -3.10 -3.02
N VAL A 158 -12.04 -2.78 -1.75
CA VAL A 158 -11.11 -1.94 -0.99
C VAL A 158 -10.71 -2.67 0.29
N VAL A 159 -9.42 -2.89 0.48
CA VAL A 159 -8.88 -3.40 1.76
C VAL A 159 -7.98 -2.34 2.36
N LEU A 160 -8.19 -2.04 3.63
CA LEU A 160 -7.48 -1.00 4.35
C LEU A 160 -6.87 -1.55 5.64
N VAL A 161 -5.61 -1.21 5.90
CA VAL A 161 -4.98 -1.35 7.20
C VAL A 161 -4.88 0.04 7.81
N PRO A 162 -5.55 0.32 8.94
CA PRO A 162 -5.46 1.61 9.60
C PRO A 162 -4.12 1.75 10.37
N ASP A 163 -3.75 2.98 10.70
CA ASP A 163 -2.73 3.26 11.72
C ASP A 163 -3.18 2.81 13.12
N ARG A 164 -2.29 2.92 14.10
CA ARG A 164 -2.60 2.56 15.51
C ARG A 164 -3.71 3.41 16.11
N ALA A 165 -3.78 4.69 15.75
CA ALA A 165 -4.82 5.61 16.20
C ALA A 165 -6.17 5.35 15.53
N ARG A 166 -6.20 4.54 14.47
CA ARG A 166 -7.38 4.28 13.63
C ARG A 166 -7.94 5.54 12.96
N GLU A 167 -7.09 6.50 12.67
CA GLU A 167 -7.40 7.75 11.98
C GLU A 167 -6.84 7.79 10.56
N GLY A 168 -5.63 7.27 10.37
CA GLY A 168 -4.91 7.19 9.12
C GLY A 168 -5.05 5.86 8.39
N THR A 169 -4.30 5.73 7.29
CA THR A 169 -4.23 4.54 6.43
C THR A 169 -2.79 4.15 6.24
N ASN A 170 -2.38 3.01 6.79
CA ASN A 170 -1.03 2.46 6.64
C ASN A 170 -0.88 1.56 5.41
N LEU A 171 -1.95 0.95 4.92
CA LEU A 171 -1.91 0.18 3.69
C LEU A 171 -3.28 0.24 3.02
N LEU A 172 -3.29 0.32 1.70
CA LEU A 172 -4.53 0.39 0.93
C LEU A 172 -4.43 -0.49 -0.33
N LEU A 173 -5.27 -1.52 -0.42
CA LEU A 173 -5.49 -2.28 -1.64
C LEU A 173 -6.79 -1.82 -2.30
N VAL A 174 -6.76 -1.53 -3.59
CA VAL A 174 -7.94 -1.18 -4.39
C VAL A 174 -8.00 -2.03 -5.66
N ALA A 175 -9.14 -2.62 -5.93
CA ALA A 175 -9.41 -3.39 -7.14
C ALA A 175 -10.78 -3.02 -7.71
N PRO A 176 -10.85 -2.61 -9.00
CA PRO A 176 -9.72 -2.30 -9.89
C PRO A 176 -8.94 -1.06 -9.39
N PRO A 177 -7.77 -0.75 -9.96
CA PRO A 177 -6.89 0.35 -9.50
C PRO A 177 -7.57 1.72 -9.39
N GLY A 178 -8.68 1.92 -10.06
CA GLY A 178 -9.46 3.16 -10.04
C GLY A 178 -10.73 3.12 -9.21
N ALA A 179 -10.96 2.09 -8.40
CA ALA A 179 -12.21 1.90 -7.67
C ALA A 179 -12.56 3.08 -6.75
N ILE A 180 -11.57 3.68 -6.12
CA ILE A 180 -11.74 4.88 -5.28
C ILE A 180 -10.62 5.90 -5.52
N PRO A 181 -10.85 7.19 -5.24
CA PRO A 181 -9.77 8.18 -5.21
C PRO A 181 -8.85 7.97 -4.01
N PHE A 182 -7.56 8.29 -4.14
CA PHE A 182 -6.66 8.38 -3.00
C PHE A 182 -6.98 9.60 -2.13
N ARG A 183 -6.97 9.41 -0.83
CA ARG A 183 -7.29 10.41 0.19
C ARG A 183 -6.36 10.27 1.40
N PHE A 184 -5.06 9.99 1.15
CA PHE A 184 -4.07 9.92 2.21
C PHE A 184 -3.85 11.27 2.88
N GLY A 185 -3.62 11.26 4.19
CA GLY A 185 -3.48 12.41 5.06
C GLY A 185 -4.38 12.27 6.31
N PRO A 186 -4.57 13.34 7.09
CA PRO A 186 -5.40 13.30 8.29
C PRO A 186 -6.83 12.80 7.98
N GLY A 187 -7.33 11.85 8.79
CA GLY A 187 -8.65 11.27 8.61
C GLY A 187 -8.79 10.35 7.38
N SER A 188 -7.69 9.91 6.78
CA SER A 188 -7.69 9.12 5.54
C SER A 188 -8.44 7.80 5.66
N ARG A 189 -8.46 7.15 6.84
CA ARG A 189 -9.24 5.93 7.07
C ARG A 189 -10.73 6.17 6.79
N ALA A 190 -11.33 7.17 7.42
CA ALA A 190 -12.73 7.51 7.22
C ALA A 190 -13.02 7.96 5.78
N ALA A 191 -12.09 8.72 5.18
CA ALA A 191 -12.23 9.20 3.81
C ALA A 191 -12.22 8.05 2.78
N HIS A 192 -11.35 7.04 2.94
CA HIS A 192 -11.32 5.86 2.10
C HIS A 192 -12.55 4.96 2.30
N ALA A 193 -12.98 4.72 3.56
CA ALA A 193 -14.19 3.97 3.86
C ALA A 193 -15.43 4.62 3.23
N ALA A 194 -15.58 5.94 3.35
CA ALA A 194 -16.67 6.67 2.72
C ALA A 194 -16.61 6.64 1.19
N ALA A 195 -15.41 6.65 0.60
CA ALA A 195 -15.24 6.52 -0.85
C ALA A 195 -15.63 5.12 -1.34
N ALA A 196 -15.26 4.06 -0.61
CA ALA A 196 -15.65 2.69 -0.90
C ALA A 196 -17.19 2.53 -0.86
N SER A 197 -17.82 3.03 0.19
CA SER A 197 -19.28 2.99 0.33
C SER A 197 -20.02 3.71 -0.82
N ARG A 198 -19.57 4.93 -1.17
CA ARG A 198 -20.16 5.68 -2.29
C ARG A 198 -19.96 5.01 -3.64
N GLY A 199 -18.85 4.30 -3.82
CA GLY A 199 -18.52 3.56 -5.03
C GLY A 199 -19.14 2.16 -5.11
N GLY A 200 -19.89 1.73 -4.09
CA GLY A 200 -20.44 0.37 -4.02
C GLY A 200 -19.37 -0.71 -3.95
N ALA A 201 -18.16 -0.37 -3.49
CA ALA A 201 -17.08 -1.33 -3.34
C ALA A 201 -17.28 -2.18 -2.08
N VAL A 202 -16.95 -3.47 -2.17
CA VAL A 202 -16.76 -4.33 -1.00
C VAL A 202 -15.60 -3.75 -0.17
N TYR A 203 -15.81 -3.59 1.13
CA TYR A 203 -14.83 -2.97 2.02
C TYR A 203 -14.41 -3.93 3.14
N LEU A 204 -13.11 -4.08 3.32
CA LEU A 204 -12.51 -4.87 4.39
C LEU A 204 -11.47 -4.03 5.14
N GLU A 205 -11.57 -3.98 6.46
CA GLU A 205 -10.57 -3.36 7.32
C GLU A 205 -9.81 -4.43 8.10
N LEU A 206 -8.48 -4.43 8.02
CA LEU A 206 -7.62 -5.41 8.66
C LEU A 206 -6.67 -4.71 9.64
N ALA A 207 -6.84 -4.97 10.93
CA ALA A 207 -5.85 -4.57 11.94
C ALA A 207 -4.75 -5.64 12.07
N GLY A 208 -3.58 -5.22 12.54
CA GLY A 208 -2.47 -6.15 12.76
C GLY A 208 -1.12 -5.45 12.87
N PRO A 209 -0.01 -6.19 12.73
CA PRO A 209 1.34 -5.63 12.87
C PRO A 209 1.63 -4.44 11.94
N LEU A 210 1.00 -4.39 10.76
CA LEU A 210 1.15 -3.29 9.81
C LEU A 210 0.40 -2.01 10.21
N SER A 211 -0.33 -2.01 11.34
CA SER A 211 -0.92 -0.78 11.91
C SER A 211 0.11 0.08 12.64
N LEU A 212 1.33 -0.41 12.87
CA LEU A 212 2.43 0.35 13.44
C LEU A 212 3.28 0.93 12.31
N ASP A 213 3.39 2.24 12.26
CA ASP A 213 4.34 3.02 11.49
C ASP A 213 5.36 3.69 12.43
N LEU A 214 6.54 4.01 11.94
CA LEU A 214 7.62 4.59 12.73
C LEU A 214 7.69 6.11 12.54
N ASP A 215 6.91 6.88 13.29
CA ASP A 215 6.90 8.34 13.19
C ASP A 215 7.54 9.04 14.40
N THR A 216 7.51 8.43 15.57
CA THR A 216 7.93 9.01 16.84
C THR A 216 8.90 8.08 17.59
N PRO A 217 9.65 8.59 18.60
CA PRO A 217 10.46 7.76 19.48
C PRO A 217 9.66 6.64 20.17
N ASP A 218 8.40 6.91 20.53
CA ASP A 218 7.52 5.90 21.15
C ASP A 218 7.19 4.77 20.18
N ASP A 219 7.08 5.04 18.88
CA ASP A 219 6.86 4.02 17.86
C ASP A 219 8.12 3.15 17.68
N LEU A 220 9.31 3.75 17.79
CA LEU A 220 10.58 3.01 17.76
C LEU A 220 10.65 2.04 18.93
N LEU A 221 10.36 2.49 20.15
CA LEU A 221 10.30 1.63 21.35
C LEU A 221 9.24 0.52 21.20
N ALA A 222 8.08 0.86 20.63
CA ALA A 222 7.03 -0.13 20.36
C ALA A 222 7.46 -1.19 19.35
N ALA A 223 8.21 -0.81 18.31
CA ALA A 223 8.76 -1.73 17.33
C ALA A 223 9.84 -2.65 17.95
N GLU A 224 10.69 -2.12 18.80
CA GLU A 224 11.71 -2.89 19.54
C GLU A 224 11.04 -3.91 20.48
N ALA A 225 10.02 -3.51 21.21
CA ALA A 225 9.31 -4.36 22.16
C ALA A 225 8.67 -5.62 21.51
N ILE A 226 8.34 -5.53 20.22
CA ILE A 226 7.78 -6.66 19.44
C ILE A 226 8.84 -7.36 18.56
N GLY A 227 10.13 -7.12 18.86
CA GLY A 227 11.25 -7.76 18.16
C GLY A 227 11.50 -7.26 16.74
N LEU A 228 11.00 -6.07 16.40
CA LEU A 228 11.20 -5.42 15.10
C LEU A 228 12.28 -4.34 15.13
N GLY A 229 12.82 -4.04 16.31
CA GLY A 229 13.89 -3.06 16.57
C GLY A 229 15.31 -3.63 16.54
N GLY A 230 15.55 -4.78 15.94
CA GLY A 230 16.92 -5.23 15.68
C GLY A 230 17.61 -4.28 14.70
N PRO A 231 18.95 -4.08 14.82
CA PRO A 231 19.66 -3.06 14.07
C PRO A 231 19.38 -3.22 12.57
N VAL A 232 18.81 -2.19 11.97
CA VAL A 232 18.72 -2.03 10.51
C VAL A 232 20.13 -1.77 9.96
N VAL A 233 21.12 -1.72 10.85
CA VAL A 233 22.54 -1.53 10.59
C VAL A 233 23.18 -2.90 10.39
N GLY A 234 23.40 -3.27 9.14
CA GLY A 234 24.44 -4.21 8.75
C GLY A 234 24.19 -5.70 9.04
N GLN A 235 23.49 -6.36 8.13
CA GLN A 235 23.92 -7.71 7.75
C GLN A 235 24.20 -7.73 6.25
N PRO A 236 25.37 -8.29 5.85
CA PRO A 236 25.85 -8.34 4.47
C PRO A 236 24.95 -9.15 3.54
#